data_69cd2bd2fae718f582cd19aab118d984
#
_entry.id   69cd2bd2fae718f582cd19aab118d984
#
_cell.length_a   1.000
_cell.length_b   1.000
_cell.length_c   1.000
_cell.angle_alpha   90.00
_cell.angle_beta   90.00
_cell.angle_gamma   90.00
#
_symmetry.space_group_name_H-M   'P 1'
#
loop_
_entity.id
_entity.type
_entity.pdbx_description
1 polymer ?
#
loop_
_entity_poly.entity_id
_entity_poly.type
_entity_poly.pdbx_seq_one_letter_code
_entity_poly.pdbx_strand_id
1 'polypeptide(L)'
;MGAAGAVGLSLPPAELAGALESGQISLSPAPPLRLAVTGPLSPYLSVRDLAWTLIRSGQCSGKAVVIRAPQLTAAQAMDLCGLLGAAGAVTALCVREDFPADETVDLTALQPMAAPPGDAARVVPAGETDGLRVNQVFIGGCGSLEALRETADLWRGRTVCPYVRVMVAPATSSVYVQALEEGLLDVFLDAGALVMNQGCSACWAQSQGRCDQAEAFVSTGSINCAGWAGRAHSGICLTTVRRAAQAALSGSLYGS
;
A
#
# COMPACT_ATOMS: atom_id res chain seq x y z
N MET A 1 -5.71 -4.96 8.14
CA MET A 1 -6.01 -4.84 9.59
C MET A 1 -7.25 -3.98 9.75
N GLY A 2 -8.11 -4.22 10.74
CA GLY A 2 -9.14 -3.30 11.23
C GLY A 2 -10.29 -2.82 10.31
N ALA A 3 -10.34 -3.25 9.05
CA ALA A 3 -11.32 -2.73 8.08
C ALA A 3 -12.75 -3.33 8.24
N ALA A 4 -12.85 -4.47 8.90
CA ALA A 4 -14.11 -5.20 9.08
C ALA A 4 -14.70 -5.02 10.49
N GLY A 5 -14.35 -3.94 11.21
CA GLY A 5 -14.81 -3.69 12.58
C GLY A 5 -14.13 -4.54 13.66
N ALA A 6 -13.11 -5.32 13.30
CA ALA A 6 -12.33 -6.12 14.24
C ALA A 6 -10.88 -5.60 14.32
N VAL A 7 -10.29 -5.67 15.50
CA VAL A 7 -8.89 -5.30 15.70
C VAL A 7 -8.00 -6.32 14.97
N GLY A 8 -7.22 -5.82 14.00
CA GLY A 8 -6.25 -6.61 13.27
C GLY A 8 -4.84 -6.40 13.83
N LEU A 9 -4.17 -7.49 14.13
CA LEU A 9 -2.80 -7.47 14.67
C LEU A 9 -1.85 -8.17 13.71
N SER A 10 -0.64 -7.65 13.60
CA SER A 10 0.47 -8.32 12.93
C SER A 10 1.41 -8.85 14.00
N LEU A 11 1.59 -10.16 14.04
CA LEU A 11 2.39 -10.83 15.06
C LEU A 11 3.63 -11.49 14.44
N PRO A 12 4.75 -11.49 15.14
CA PRO A 12 5.87 -12.36 14.80
C PRO A 12 5.46 -13.84 14.80
N PRO A 13 6.05 -14.71 13.96
CA PRO A 13 5.63 -16.11 13.85
C PRO A 13 5.62 -16.87 15.18
N ALA A 14 6.57 -16.60 16.08
CA ALA A 14 6.64 -17.25 17.39
C ALA A 14 5.46 -16.84 18.30
N GLU A 15 5.10 -15.56 18.29
CA GLU A 15 3.96 -15.06 19.07
C GLU A 15 2.64 -15.59 18.49
N LEU A 16 2.54 -15.67 17.16
CA LEU A 16 1.38 -16.26 16.50
C LEU A 16 1.20 -17.73 16.89
N ALA A 17 2.29 -18.51 16.89
CA ALA A 17 2.26 -19.91 17.33
C ALA A 17 1.78 -20.05 18.78
N GLY A 18 2.34 -19.25 19.70
CA GLY A 18 1.91 -19.22 21.10
C GLY A 18 0.44 -18.80 21.28
N ALA A 19 -0.03 -17.83 20.48
CA ALA A 19 -1.43 -17.41 20.49
C ALA A 19 -2.39 -18.51 19.99
N LEU A 20 -1.97 -19.28 18.97
CA LEU A 20 -2.75 -20.41 18.47
C LEU A 20 -2.83 -21.57 19.47
N GLU A 21 -1.75 -21.83 20.22
CA GLU A 21 -1.70 -22.88 21.25
C GLU A 21 -2.50 -22.50 22.51
N SER A 22 -2.36 -21.26 22.97
CA SER A 22 -2.98 -20.80 24.22
C SER A 22 -4.38 -20.22 24.05
N GLY A 23 -4.76 -19.84 22.84
CA GLY A 23 -5.97 -19.07 22.58
C GLY A 23 -5.92 -17.63 23.11
N GLN A 24 -4.75 -17.16 23.54
CA GLN A 24 -4.58 -15.85 24.18
C GLN A 24 -3.39 -15.08 23.58
N ILE A 25 -3.50 -13.76 23.61
CA ILE A 25 -2.43 -12.85 23.28
C ILE A 25 -2.36 -11.72 24.30
N SER A 26 -1.15 -11.36 24.72
CA SER A 26 -0.92 -10.21 25.60
C SER A 26 -0.62 -8.98 24.75
N LEU A 27 -1.41 -7.92 24.92
CA LEU A 27 -1.21 -6.64 24.26
C LEU A 27 -0.84 -5.57 25.28
N SER A 28 0.17 -4.79 24.99
CA SER A 28 0.44 -3.58 25.76
C SER A 28 -0.65 -2.54 25.47
N PRO A 29 -1.20 -1.89 26.50
CA PRO A 29 -2.14 -0.80 26.30
C PRO A 29 -1.51 0.30 25.44
N ALA A 30 -2.24 0.74 24.41
CA ALA A 30 -1.84 1.85 23.56
C ALA A 30 -2.81 3.02 23.72
N PRO A 31 -2.34 4.27 23.80
CA PRO A 31 -3.23 5.42 23.88
C PRO A 31 -4.11 5.48 22.63
N PRO A 32 -5.42 5.71 22.78
CA PRO A 32 -6.32 5.83 21.64
C PRO A 32 -6.09 7.16 20.91
N LEU A 33 -6.31 7.13 19.59
CA LEU A 33 -6.45 8.31 18.74
C LEU A 33 -7.71 8.10 17.88
N ARG A 34 -8.69 8.98 18.03
CA ARG A 34 -9.96 8.93 17.32
C ARG A 34 -10.02 9.98 16.24
N LEU A 35 -10.10 9.55 15.00
CA LEU A 35 -10.10 10.41 13.81
C LEU A 35 -11.46 10.36 13.10
N ALA A 36 -11.96 11.51 12.68
CA ALA A 36 -13.07 11.59 11.75
C ALA A 36 -12.56 12.03 10.38
N VAL A 37 -12.93 11.30 9.34
CA VAL A 37 -12.60 11.63 7.95
C VAL A 37 -13.84 12.24 7.30
N THR A 38 -13.69 13.42 6.71
CA THR A 38 -14.76 14.19 6.08
C THR A 38 -14.43 14.55 4.63
N GLY A 39 -15.43 14.96 3.89
CA GLY A 39 -15.28 15.36 2.48
C GLY A 39 -15.13 14.17 1.52
N PRO A 40 -15.30 14.41 0.22
CA PRO A 40 -15.08 13.42 -0.82
C PRO A 40 -13.58 13.27 -1.13
N LEU A 41 -13.15 12.05 -1.42
CA LEU A 41 -11.82 11.81 -1.97
C LEU A 41 -11.77 12.24 -3.44
N SER A 42 -10.80 13.07 -3.80
CA SER A 42 -10.60 13.47 -5.19
C SER A 42 -10.31 12.26 -6.08
N PRO A 43 -10.80 12.20 -7.33
CA PRO A 43 -10.49 11.11 -8.25
C PRO A 43 -9.00 11.00 -8.63
N TYR A 44 -8.21 12.03 -8.34
CA TYR A 44 -6.75 12.04 -8.56
C TYR A 44 -5.95 11.58 -7.36
N LEU A 45 -6.60 11.41 -6.19
CA LEU A 45 -5.99 10.98 -4.94
C LEU A 45 -6.46 9.56 -4.60
N SER A 46 -5.67 8.91 -3.79
CA SER A 46 -6.00 7.60 -3.24
C SER A 46 -6.07 7.65 -1.71
N VAL A 47 -6.65 6.64 -1.11
CA VAL A 47 -6.63 6.48 0.35
C VAL A 47 -5.22 6.38 0.93
N ARG A 48 -4.23 6.05 0.08
CA ARG A 48 -2.82 6.02 0.48
C ARG A 48 -2.29 7.42 0.78
N ASP A 49 -2.78 8.45 0.07
CA ASP A 49 -2.43 9.84 0.34
C ASP A 49 -2.95 10.29 1.72
N LEU A 50 -4.15 9.83 2.11
CA LEU A 50 -4.66 10.00 3.48
C LEU A 50 -3.74 9.29 4.49
N ALA A 51 -3.43 8.01 4.26
CA ALA A 51 -2.56 7.25 5.16
C ALA A 51 -1.21 7.94 5.34
N TRP A 52 -0.57 8.36 4.26
CA TRP A 52 0.73 9.03 4.30
C TRP A 52 0.67 10.42 4.92
N THR A 53 -0.42 11.15 4.75
CA THR A 53 -0.62 12.44 5.46
C THR A 53 -0.66 12.21 6.98
N LEU A 54 -1.38 11.18 7.44
CA LEU A 54 -1.44 10.80 8.85
C LEU A 54 -0.09 10.28 9.37
N ILE A 55 0.63 9.50 8.58
CA ILE A 55 1.98 9.01 8.93
C ILE A 55 2.95 10.18 9.07
N ARG A 56 2.93 11.12 8.13
CA ARG A 56 3.79 12.30 8.15
C ARG A 56 3.56 13.19 9.36
N SER A 57 2.33 13.28 9.87
CA SER A 57 2.04 14.05 11.08
C SER A 57 2.66 13.42 12.35
N GLY A 58 3.04 12.14 12.29
CA GLY A 58 3.58 11.38 13.43
C GLY A 58 2.57 11.01 14.49
N GLN A 59 1.33 11.49 14.38
CA GLN A 59 0.32 11.34 15.44
C GLN A 59 -0.18 9.91 15.65
N CYS A 60 -0.06 9.03 14.64
CA CYS A 60 -0.54 7.65 14.70
C CYS A 60 0.47 6.68 15.34
N SER A 61 1.76 7.06 15.41
CA SER A 61 2.82 6.18 15.91
C SER A 61 2.62 5.83 17.39
N GLY A 62 2.71 4.53 17.71
CA GLY A 62 2.52 4.00 19.06
C GLY A 62 1.09 4.07 19.59
N LYS A 63 0.11 4.42 18.76
CA LYS A 63 -1.30 4.57 19.18
C LYS A 63 -2.21 3.50 18.61
N ALA A 64 -3.34 3.28 19.30
CA ALA A 64 -4.50 2.56 18.77
C ALA A 64 -5.39 3.55 18.01
N VAL A 65 -5.34 3.52 16.68
CA VAL A 65 -6.03 4.51 15.84
C VAL A 65 -7.41 4.00 15.46
N VAL A 66 -8.45 4.78 15.78
CA VAL A 66 -9.83 4.49 15.37
C VAL A 66 -10.28 5.58 14.40
N ILE A 67 -10.69 5.18 13.21
CA ILE A 67 -10.99 6.10 12.11
C ILE A 67 -12.45 5.93 11.69
N ARG A 68 -13.23 6.99 11.83
CA ARG A 68 -14.56 7.06 11.24
C ARG A 68 -14.46 7.55 9.82
N ALA A 69 -14.68 6.65 8.86
CA ALA A 69 -14.59 6.93 7.43
C ALA A 69 -15.68 6.17 6.65
N PRO A 70 -16.98 6.52 6.83
CA PRO A 70 -18.09 5.76 6.25
C PRO A 70 -18.11 5.78 4.72
N GLN A 71 -17.43 6.76 4.10
CA GLN A 71 -17.31 6.91 2.65
C GLN A 71 -16.29 5.97 2.01
N LEU A 72 -15.38 5.36 2.79
CA LEU A 72 -14.38 4.44 2.26
C LEU A 72 -14.97 3.06 1.99
N THR A 73 -14.53 2.44 0.89
CA THR A 73 -14.79 1.02 0.64
C THR A 73 -13.98 0.14 1.61
N ALA A 74 -14.36 -1.13 1.75
CA ALA A 74 -13.61 -2.07 2.58
C ALA A 74 -12.15 -2.21 2.12
N ALA A 75 -11.90 -2.23 0.81
CA ALA A 75 -10.56 -2.30 0.25
C ALA A 75 -9.71 -1.06 0.61
N GLN A 76 -10.30 0.13 0.49
CA GLN A 76 -9.65 1.39 0.90
C GLN A 76 -9.35 1.41 2.40
N ALA A 77 -10.28 0.95 3.23
CA ALA A 77 -10.09 0.85 4.67
C ALA A 77 -8.97 -0.15 5.04
N MET A 78 -8.88 -1.28 4.30
CA MET A 78 -7.79 -2.25 4.48
C MET A 78 -6.42 -1.66 4.14
N ASP A 79 -6.31 -0.92 3.04
CA ASP A 79 -5.05 -0.28 2.62
C ASP A 79 -4.63 0.80 3.63
N LEU A 80 -5.57 1.65 4.06
CA LEU A 80 -5.35 2.65 5.10
C LEU A 80 -4.82 2.04 6.40
N CYS A 81 -5.54 1.07 6.96
CA CYS A 81 -5.16 0.41 8.21
C CYS A 81 -3.83 -0.34 8.09
N GLY A 82 -3.57 -0.95 6.91
CA GLY A 82 -2.32 -1.65 6.62
C GLY A 82 -1.12 -0.73 6.61
N LEU A 83 -1.22 0.44 5.96
CA LEU A 83 -0.16 1.43 5.90
C LEU A 83 0.13 2.05 7.27
N LEU A 84 -0.90 2.40 8.04
CA LEU A 84 -0.72 2.94 9.40
C LEU A 84 -0.03 1.93 10.32
N GLY A 85 -0.41 0.65 10.25
CA GLY A 85 0.25 -0.41 11.01
C GLY A 85 1.72 -0.61 10.59
N ALA A 86 2.02 -0.58 9.29
CA ALA A 86 3.39 -0.68 8.79
C ALA A 86 4.28 0.51 9.22
N ALA A 87 3.67 1.66 9.46
CA ALA A 87 4.36 2.88 9.89
C ALA A 87 4.37 3.10 11.41
N GLY A 88 4.00 2.08 12.21
CA GLY A 88 4.18 2.08 13.66
C GLY A 88 2.93 2.37 14.50
N ALA A 89 1.74 2.42 13.92
CA ALA A 89 0.51 2.33 14.72
C ALA A 89 0.41 0.94 15.35
N VAL A 90 0.04 0.87 16.64
CA VAL A 90 -0.14 -0.41 17.34
C VAL A 90 -1.29 -1.21 16.71
N THR A 91 -2.37 -0.51 16.40
CA THR A 91 -3.47 -1.03 15.56
C THR A 91 -4.15 0.14 14.86
N ALA A 92 -4.85 -0.15 13.76
CA ALA A 92 -5.73 0.81 13.11
C ALA A 92 -7.06 0.13 12.80
N LEU A 93 -8.16 0.82 13.06
CA LEU A 93 -9.51 0.33 12.92
C LEU A 93 -10.36 1.36 12.18
N CYS A 94 -10.92 0.98 11.02
CA CYS A 94 -11.94 1.78 10.34
C CYS A 94 -13.33 1.35 10.76
N VAL A 95 -14.15 2.31 11.16
CA VAL A 95 -15.54 2.09 11.58
C VAL A 95 -16.49 3.05 10.84
N ARG A 96 -17.76 2.71 10.84
CA ARG A 96 -18.82 3.54 10.23
C ARG A 96 -19.65 4.26 11.30
N GLU A 97 -19.63 3.74 12.51
CA GLU A 97 -20.34 4.27 13.65
C GLU A 97 -19.83 5.66 14.03
N ASP A 98 -20.75 6.50 14.51
CA ASP A 98 -20.42 7.82 14.98
C ASP A 98 -19.82 7.80 16.39
N PHE A 99 -18.81 8.61 16.62
CA PHE A 99 -18.17 8.79 17.91
C PHE A 99 -17.53 10.19 18.00
N PRO A 100 -17.32 10.72 19.22
CA PRO A 100 -16.55 11.94 19.43
C PRO A 100 -15.09 11.74 18.95
N ALA A 101 -14.72 12.44 17.87
CA ALA A 101 -13.36 12.39 17.34
C ALA A 101 -12.45 13.39 18.08
N ASP A 102 -11.19 13.02 18.25
CA ASP A 102 -10.16 13.90 18.79
C ASP A 102 -9.70 14.91 17.71
N GLU A 103 -9.67 14.45 16.44
CA GLU A 103 -9.29 15.26 15.29
C GLU A 103 -10.15 14.92 14.06
N THR A 104 -10.25 15.89 13.14
CA THR A 104 -10.95 15.73 11.86
C THR A 104 -9.97 15.95 10.71
N VAL A 105 -9.99 15.05 9.72
CA VAL A 105 -9.20 15.13 8.50
C VAL A 105 -10.14 15.34 7.31
N ASP A 106 -9.95 16.46 6.62
CA ASP A 106 -10.70 16.77 5.41
C ASP A 106 -9.97 16.22 4.17
N LEU A 107 -10.62 15.30 3.46
CA LEU A 107 -10.07 14.70 2.23
C LEU A 107 -9.85 15.71 1.11
N THR A 108 -10.58 16.84 1.11
CA THR A 108 -10.42 17.88 0.09
C THR A 108 -9.13 18.67 0.23
N ALA A 109 -8.51 18.63 1.42
CA ALA A 109 -7.25 19.31 1.71
C ALA A 109 -6.02 18.42 1.47
N LEU A 110 -6.21 17.16 1.09
CA LEU A 110 -5.11 16.25 0.82
C LEU A 110 -4.33 16.64 -0.43
N GLN A 111 -3.05 16.31 -0.43
CA GLN A 111 -2.16 16.39 -1.59
C GLN A 111 -1.55 15.02 -1.89
N PRO A 112 -1.10 14.78 -3.13
CA PRO A 112 -0.39 13.55 -3.47
C PRO A 112 0.87 13.35 -2.64
N MET A 113 1.04 12.14 -2.09
CA MET A 113 2.12 11.78 -1.22
C MET A 113 2.88 10.55 -1.73
N ALA A 114 4.10 10.35 -1.26
CA ALA A 114 4.92 9.17 -1.51
C ALA A 114 5.81 8.87 -0.30
N ALA A 115 6.22 7.62 -0.14
CA ALA A 115 7.22 7.24 0.85
C ALA A 115 8.52 6.86 0.12
N PRO A 116 9.55 7.74 0.12
CA PRO A 116 10.83 7.45 -0.50
C PRO A 116 11.57 6.32 0.20
N PRO A 117 12.66 5.79 -0.39
CA PRO A 117 13.40 4.69 0.18
C PRO A 117 13.89 4.92 1.61
N GLY A 118 13.87 3.87 2.43
CA GLY A 118 14.56 3.79 3.71
C GLY A 118 13.68 3.59 4.93
N ASP A 119 12.60 4.35 5.07
CA ASP A 119 11.72 4.28 6.24
C ASP A 119 10.26 4.52 5.81
N ALA A 120 9.36 3.63 6.21
CA ALA A 120 7.92 3.74 5.92
C ALA A 120 7.28 4.96 6.60
N ALA A 121 7.87 5.47 7.68
CA ALA A 121 7.43 6.68 8.35
C ALA A 121 7.93 7.97 7.66
N ARG A 122 8.94 7.87 6.79
CA ARG A 122 9.41 9.01 5.99
C ARG A 122 8.49 9.20 4.80
N VAL A 123 7.66 10.21 4.88
CA VAL A 123 6.69 10.55 3.83
C VAL A 123 6.93 11.98 3.35
N VAL A 124 6.86 12.16 2.03
CA VAL A 124 7.07 13.45 1.35
C VAL A 124 5.94 13.74 0.37
N PRO A 125 5.72 15.00 -0.03
CA PRO A 125 4.92 15.32 -1.20
C PRO A 125 5.41 14.52 -2.42
N ALA A 126 4.47 14.01 -3.20
CA ALA A 126 4.79 13.10 -4.31
C ALA A 126 5.75 13.74 -5.34
N GLY A 127 5.64 15.06 -5.57
CA GLY A 127 6.53 15.81 -6.46
C GLY A 127 8.01 15.77 -6.09
N GLU A 128 8.35 15.53 -4.81
CA GLU A 128 9.74 15.38 -4.39
C GLU A 128 10.41 14.08 -4.90
N THR A 129 9.60 13.15 -5.41
CA THR A 129 10.09 11.90 -6.03
C THR A 129 10.06 11.95 -7.56
N ASP A 130 9.65 13.06 -8.16
CA ASP A 130 9.57 13.20 -9.60
C ASP A 130 10.97 13.17 -10.24
N GLY A 131 11.04 12.60 -11.44
CA GLY A 131 12.30 12.39 -12.15
C GLY A 131 13.10 11.15 -11.70
N LEU A 132 12.67 10.44 -10.66
CA LEU A 132 13.31 9.18 -10.26
C LEU A 132 13.20 8.17 -11.41
N ARG A 133 14.33 7.80 -12.02
CA ARG A 133 14.39 6.73 -13.02
C ARG A 133 14.11 5.39 -12.33
N VAL A 134 13.25 4.58 -12.94
CA VAL A 134 12.75 3.34 -12.35
C VAL A 134 13.32 2.13 -13.08
N ASN A 135 13.86 1.17 -12.35
CA ASN A 135 14.34 -0.10 -12.88
C ASN A 135 13.27 -1.21 -12.72
N GLN A 136 12.48 -1.11 -11.65
CA GLN A 136 11.47 -2.11 -11.33
C GLN A 136 10.20 -1.44 -10.80
N VAL A 137 9.05 -1.95 -11.24
CA VAL A 137 7.72 -1.60 -10.72
C VAL A 137 7.03 -2.85 -10.23
N PHE A 138 6.47 -2.79 -9.04
CA PHE A 138 5.63 -3.83 -8.48
C PHE A 138 4.24 -3.28 -8.14
N ILE A 139 3.23 -3.88 -8.72
CA ILE A 139 1.81 -3.61 -8.44
C ILE A 139 1.23 -4.85 -7.79
N GLY A 140 0.87 -4.76 -6.52
CA GLY A 140 0.42 -5.94 -5.78
C GLY A 140 0.69 -5.86 -4.28
N GLY A 141 1.03 -7.01 -3.70
CA GLY A 141 1.16 -7.17 -2.26
C GLY A 141 -0.21 -7.26 -1.60
N CYS A 142 -0.59 -6.27 -0.79
CA CYS A 142 -1.92 -6.20 -0.17
C CYS A 142 -2.97 -5.53 -1.08
N GLY A 143 -2.68 -5.40 -2.38
CA GLY A 143 -3.52 -4.72 -3.37
C GLY A 143 -4.85 -5.42 -3.62
N SER A 144 -5.88 -4.61 -3.76
CA SER A 144 -7.24 -5.05 -4.06
C SER A 144 -7.46 -5.31 -5.55
N LEU A 145 -8.61 -5.90 -5.89
CA LEU A 145 -9.05 -6.05 -7.28
C LEU A 145 -9.22 -4.68 -7.96
N GLU A 146 -9.65 -3.65 -7.22
CA GLU A 146 -9.77 -2.28 -7.72
C GLU A 146 -8.42 -1.73 -8.18
N ALA A 147 -7.34 -2.01 -7.45
CA ALA A 147 -5.98 -1.63 -7.84
C ALA A 147 -5.56 -2.28 -9.16
N LEU A 148 -5.93 -3.54 -9.37
CA LEU A 148 -5.67 -4.23 -10.63
C LEU A 148 -6.50 -3.66 -11.78
N ARG A 149 -7.78 -3.34 -11.55
CA ARG A 149 -8.64 -2.68 -12.54
C ARG A 149 -8.09 -1.31 -12.94
N GLU A 150 -7.72 -0.47 -11.97
CA GLU A 150 -7.09 0.84 -12.24
C GLU A 150 -5.82 0.70 -13.08
N THR A 151 -4.98 -0.30 -12.77
CA THR A 151 -3.77 -0.59 -13.54
C THR A 151 -4.10 -1.01 -14.97
N ALA A 152 -5.06 -1.92 -15.15
CA ALA A 152 -5.46 -2.40 -16.48
C ALA A 152 -6.05 -1.28 -17.33
N ASP A 153 -6.86 -0.39 -16.75
CA ASP A 153 -7.42 0.76 -17.46
C ASP A 153 -6.33 1.71 -17.97
N LEU A 154 -5.27 1.89 -17.19
CA LEU A 154 -4.12 2.70 -17.60
C LEU A 154 -3.23 2.03 -18.66
N TRP A 155 -3.18 0.69 -18.68
CA TRP A 155 -2.27 -0.04 -19.56
C TRP A 155 -2.93 -0.59 -20.82
N ARG A 156 -4.25 -0.62 -20.92
CA ARG A 156 -4.98 -1.15 -22.07
C ARG A 156 -4.50 -0.53 -23.38
N GLY A 157 -3.97 -1.36 -24.31
CA GLY A 157 -3.41 -0.94 -25.58
C GLY A 157 -2.06 -0.19 -25.48
N ARG A 158 -1.40 -0.27 -24.35
CA ARG A 158 -0.07 0.34 -24.13
C ARG A 158 0.95 -0.73 -23.77
N THR A 159 2.23 -0.41 -23.93
CA THR A 159 3.35 -1.28 -23.57
C THR A 159 4.19 -0.60 -22.48
N VAL A 160 4.60 -1.37 -21.50
CA VAL A 160 5.49 -0.90 -20.43
C VAL A 160 6.87 -0.55 -21.00
N CYS A 161 7.58 0.33 -20.34
CA CYS A 161 8.89 0.77 -20.76
C CYS A 161 9.87 -0.43 -20.83
N PRO A 162 10.59 -0.65 -21.95
CA PRO A 162 11.33 -1.89 -22.21
C PRO A 162 12.50 -2.15 -21.25
N TYR A 163 12.97 -1.14 -20.54
CA TYR A 163 14.04 -1.29 -19.54
C TYR A 163 13.51 -1.35 -18.10
N VAL A 164 12.20 -1.36 -17.90
CA VAL A 164 11.56 -1.50 -16.59
C VAL A 164 11.05 -2.92 -16.42
N ARG A 165 11.49 -3.60 -15.39
CA ARG A 165 10.93 -4.89 -14.99
C ARG A 165 9.62 -4.65 -14.22
N VAL A 166 8.51 -5.01 -14.84
CA VAL A 166 7.18 -4.78 -14.24
C VAL A 166 6.59 -6.10 -13.78
N MET A 167 6.15 -6.14 -12.53
CA MET A 167 5.52 -7.31 -11.93
C MET A 167 4.17 -6.93 -11.33
N VAL A 168 3.18 -7.79 -11.56
CA VAL A 168 1.83 -7.67 -10.99
C VAL A 168 1.53 -8.94 -10.21
N ALA A 169 1.14 -8.80 -8.94
CA ALA A 169 0.76 -9.93 -8.09
C ALA A 169 -0.60 -9.66 -7.42
N PRO A 170 -1.65 -10.42 -7.76
CA PRO A 170 -2.92 -10.39 -7.03
C PRO A 170 -2.71 -10.76 -5.55
N ALA A 171 -3.46 -10.14 -4.64
CA ALA A 171 -3.26 -10.34 -3.20
C ALA A 171 -3.61 -11.76 -2.73
N THR A 172 -4.66 -12.34 -3.28
CA THR A 172 -5.20 -13.66 -2.90
C THR A 172 -5.63 -14.46 -4.12
N SER A 173 -5.86 -15.78 -3.93
CA SER A 173 -6.40 -16.65 -4.98
C SER A 173 -7.75 -16.16 -5.49
N SER A 174 -8.61 -15.64 -4.63
CA SER A 174 -9.91 -15.08 -5.04
C SER A 174 -9.74 -13.84 -5.93
N VAL A 175 -8.83 -12.94 -5.59
CA VAL A 175 -8.51 -11.76 -6.42
C VAL A 175 -7.89 -12.19 -7.74
N TYR A 176 -7.03 -13.24 -7.74
CA TYR A 176 -6.44 -13.78 -8.95
C TYR A 176 -7.52 -14.32 -9.93
N VAL A 177 -8.44 -15.14 -9.40
CA VAL A 177 -9.52 -15.72 -10.22
C VAL A 177 -10.42 -14.62 -10.79
N GLN A 178 -10.83 -13.64 -9.97
CA GLN A 178 -11.64 -12.52 -10.44
C GLN A 178 -10.90 -11.69 -11.50
N ALA A 179 -9.62 -11.42 -11.30
CA ALA A 179 -8.81 -10.69 -12.29
C ALA A 179 -8.69 -11.48 -13.62
N LEU A 180 -8.62 -12.81 -13.56
CA LEU A 180 -8.62 -13.66 -14.73
C LEU A 180 -9.98 -13.62 -15.46
N GLU A 181 -11.08 -13.76 -14.72
CA GLU A 181 -12.44 -13.72 -15.26
C GLU A 181 -12.78 -12.37 -15.91
N GLU A 182 -12.22 -11.27 -15.40
CA GLU A 182 -12.37 -9.93 -15.96
C GLU A 182 -11.40 -9.62 -17.11
N GLY A 183 -10.51 -10.55 -17.48
CA GLY A 183 -9.52 -10.37 -18.54
C GLY A 183 -8.41 -9.35 -18.18
N LEU A 184 -8.22 -9.03 -16.90
CA LEU A 184 -7.19 -8.08 -16.49
C LEU A 184 -5.79 -8.65 -16.67
N LEU A 185 -5.62 -9.97 -16.49
CA LEU A 185 -4.33 -10.64 -16.63
C LEU A 185 -3.82 -10.56 -18.06
N ASP A 186 -4.72 -10.68 -19.06
CA ASP A 186 -4.38 -10.55 -20.48
C ASP A 186 -3.86 -9.13 -20.77
N VAL A 187 -4.50 -8.10 -20.22
CA VAL A 187 -4.02 -6.71 -20.36
C VAL A 187 -2.61 -6.54 -19.82
N PHE A 188 -2.29 -7.16 -18.67
CA PHE A 188 -0.95 -7.07 -18.10
C PHE A 188 0.11 -7.79 -18.93
N LEU A 189 -0.21 -8.97 -19.43
CA LEU A 189 0.67 -9.74 -20.31
C LEU A 189 0.89 -9.02 -21.65
N ASP A 190 -0.16 -8.49 -22.27
CA ASP A 190 -0.07 -7.72 -23.51
C ASP A 190 0.74 -6.44 -23.34
N ALA A 191 0.65 -5.82 -22.17
CA ALA A 191 1.49 -4.66 -21.83
C ALA A 191 2.97 -5.02 -21.62
N GLY A 192 3.32 -6.31 -21.48
CA GLY A 192 4.69 -6.78 -21.22
C GLY A 192 5.06 -6.91 -19.76
N ALA A 193 4.09 -6.92 -18.85
CA ALA A 193 4.33 -7.16 -17.44
C ALA A 193 4.37 -8.66 -17.12
N LEU A 194 5.07 -9.01 -16.03
CA LEU A 194 5.09 -10.36 -15.48
C LEU A 194 3.92 -10.52 -14.50
N VAL A 195 3.00 -11.42 -14.79
CA VAL A 195 1.96 -11.82 -13.85
C VAL A 195 2.52 -12.87 -12.92
N MET A 196 2.56 -12.54 -11.64
CA MET A 196 3.10 -13.40 -10.58
C MET A 196 1.98 -14.20 -9.92
N ASN A 197 2.35 -15.27 -9.22
CA ASN A 197 1.43 -15.95 -8.32
C ASN A 197 0.92 -14.98 -7.25
N GLN A 198 -0.28 -15.25 -6.73
CA GLN A 198 -0.89 -14.46 -5.66
C GLN A 198 -0.02 -14.42 -4.41
N GLY A 199 -0.05 -13.30 -3.71
CA GLY A 199 0.65 -13.10 -2.45
C GLY A 199 1.68 -11.96 -2.47
N CYS A 200 2.70 -12.05 -1.61
CA CYS A 200 3.67 -10.97 -1.41
C CYS A 200 4.63 -10.75 -2.59
N SER A 201 5.02 -11.82 -3.31
CA SER A 201 5.91 -11.73 -4.49
C SER A 201 7.07 -10.75 -4.25
N ALA A 202 7.32 -9.80 -5.15
CA ALA A 202 8.42 -8.83 -5.08
C ALA A 202 8.38 -7.89 -3.86
N CYS A 203 7.30 -7.89 -3.08
CA CYS A 203 7.26 -7.16 -1.80
C CYS A 203 8.16 -7.77 -0.72
N TRP A 204 8.63 -9.00 -0.89
CA TRP A 204 9.47 -9.72 0.08
C TRP A 204 10.79 -10.18 -0.55
N ALA A 205 11.91 -9.84 0.10
CA ALA A 205 13.27 -10.12 -0.39
C ALA A 205 13.59 -11.62 -0.59
N GLN A 206 12.90 -12.51 0.10
CA GLN A 206 13.08 -13.96 -0.02
C GLN A 206 12.15 -14.60 -1.07
N SER A 207 11.36 -13.80 -1.75
CA SER A 207 10.45 -14.23 -2.81
C SER A 207 11.01 -13.92 -4.21
N GLN A 208 10.23 -14.24 -5.22
CA GLN A 208 10.60 -13.94 -6.61
C GLN A 208 10.49 -12.44 -6.91
N GLY A 209 11.37 -11.94 -7.77
CA GLY A 209 11.30 -10.56 -8.24
C GLY A 209 11.90 -9.52 -7.31
N ARG A 210 12.71 -9.95 -6.35
CA ARG A 210 13.42 -9.02 -5.45
C ARG A 210 14.25 -8.00 -6.24
N CYS A 211 14.31 -6.79 -5.70
CA CYS A 211 15.15 -5.71 -6.19
C CYS A 211 16.63 -5.96 -5.86
N ASP A 212 17.55 -5.61 -6.76
CA ASP A 212 18.98 -5.70 -6.49
C ASP A 212 19.55 -4.37 -5.96
N GLN A 213 20.82 -4.40 -5.59
CA GLN A 213 21.57 -3.22 -5.15
C GLN A 213 21.57 -2.16 -6.25
N ALA A 214 21.40 -0.91 -5.86
CA ALA A 214 21.36 0.25 -6.75
C ALA A 214 20.16 0.30 -7.75
N GLU A 215 19.23 -0.65 -7.71
CA GLU A 215 17.99 -0.54 -8.48
C GLU A 215 16.99 0.38 -7.76
N ALA A 216 16.37 1.28 -8.52
CA ALA A 216 15.23 2.06 -8.07
C ALA A 216 13.95 1.25 -8.28
N PHE A 217 13.27 0.94 -7.20
CA PHE A 217 12.09 0.10 -7.16
C PHE A 217 10.87 0.91 -6.73
N VAL A 218 9.86 0.97 -7.56
CA VAL A 218 8.56 1.59 -7.26
C VAL A 218 7.57 0.50 -6.89
N SER A 219 6.90 0.64 -5.77
CA SER A 219 6.02 -0.40 -5.22
C SER A 219 4.71 0.18 -4.69
N THR A 220 3.63 -0.56 -4.90
CA THR A 220 2.33 -0.35 -4.23
C THR A 220 2.21 -1.15 -2.93
N GLY A 221 3.28 -1.77 -2.46
CA GLY A 221 3.34 -2.41 -1.15
C GLY A 221 3.19 -1.44 0.02
N SER A 222 3.39 -1.94 1.23
CA SER A 222 3.22 -1.15 2.46
C SER A 222 4.53 -0.92 3.21
N ILE A 223 5.63 -1.56 2.82
CA ILE A 223 6.90 -1.55 3.55
C ILE A 223 8.04 -1.25 2.58
N ASN A 224 8.88 -0.26 2.91
CA ASN A 224 10.05 0.17 2.14
C ASN A 224 11.35 0.16 2.94
N CYS A 225 11.38 -0.47 4.12
CA CYS A 225 12.61 -0.57 4.90
C CYS A 225 13.70 -1.33 4.14
N ALA A 226 14.94 -0.97 4.39
CA ALA A 226 16.10 -1.61 3.81
C ALA A 226 16.09 -3.13 4.04
N GLY A 227 16.34 -3.91 3.00
CA GLY A 227 16.35 -5.37 3.05
C GLY A 227 14.98 -6.06 3.02
N TRP A 228 13.88 -5.32 3.05
CA TRP A 228 12.53 -5.93 3.05
C TRP A 228 12.16 -6.55 1.69
N ALA A 229 12.24 -5.79 0.61
CA ALA A 229 11.89 -6.25 -0.75
C ALA A 229 13.10 -6.41 -1.68
N GLY A 230 14.31 -6.38 -1.13
CA GLY A 230 15.53 -6.46 -1.90
C GLY A 230 16.76 -6.57 -1.01
N ARG A 231 17.91 -6.19 -1.56
CA ARG A 231 19.14 -6.08 -0.79
C ARG A 231 19.12 -4.83 0.10
N ALA A 232 20.01 -4.79 1.08
CA ALA A 232 20.06 -3.74 2.11
C ALA A 232 20.14 -2.29 1.58
N HIS A 233 20.56 -2.11 0.34
CA HIS A 233 20.71 -0.80 -0.31
C HIS A 233 19.79 -0.61 -1.54
N SER A 234 18.78 -1.47 -1.71
CA SER A 234 17.77 -1.26 -2.74
C SER A 234 16.87 -0.08 -2.39
N GLY A 235 16.62 0.77 -3.38
CA GLY A 235 15.80 1.97 -3.21
C GLY A 235 14.32 1.70 -3.47
N ILE A 236 13.52 1.39 -2.44
CA ILE A 236 12.08 1.13 -2.58
C ILE A 236 11.30 2.41 -2.31
N CYS A 237 10.66 2.96 -3.33
CA CYS A 237 9.72 4.07 -3.21
C CYS A 237 8.29 3.53 -3.22
N LEU A 238 7.53 3.77 -2.14
CA LEU A 238 6.10 3.46 -2.12
C LEU A 238 5.31 4.61 -2.73
N THR A 239 4.35 4.25 -3.57
CA THR A 239 3.49 5.25 -4.22
C THR A 239 2.08 4.71 -4.45
N THR A 240 1.20 5.53 -5.00
CA THR A 240 -0.15 5.12 -5.39
C THR A 240 -0.11 4.20 -6.61
N VAL A 241 -1.19 3.43 -6.81
CA VAL A 241 -1.34 2.53 -7.97
C VAL A 241 -1.20 3.30 -9.27
N ARG A 242 -1.87 4.44 -9.39
CA ARG A 242 -1.82 5.31 -10.58
C ARG A 242 -0.39 5.73 -10.93
N ARG A 243 0.37 6.25 -9.95
CA ARG A 243 1.76 6.67 -10.18
C ARG A 243 2.68 5.50 -10.52
N ALA A 244 2.51 4.37 -9.84
CA ALA A 244 3.28 3.15 -10.15
C ALA A 244 2.99 2.67 -11.59
N ALA A 245 1.72 2.63 -11.98
CA ALA A 245 1.32 2.22 -13.33
C ALA A 245 1.84 3.19 -14.41
N GLN A 246 1.84 4.49 -14.14
CA GLN A 246 2.43 5.50 -15.05
C GLN A 246 3.95 5.36 -15.12
N ALA A 247 4.63 5.12 -13.99
CA ALA A 247 6.08 4.90 -13.95
C ALA A 247 6.49 3.65 -14.74
N ALA A 248 5.65 2.60 -14.76
CA ALA A 248 5.87 1.43 -15.59
C ALA A 248 5.87 1.75 -17.09
N LEU A 249 5.02 2.67 -17.53
CA LEU A 249 4.93 3.10 -18.94
C LEU A 249 6.06 4.07 -19.34
N SER A 250 6.42 5.00 -18.46
CA SER A 250 7.38 6.08 -18.76
C SER A 250 8.83 5.74 -18.42
N GLY A 251 9.06 4.81 -17.50
CA GLY A 251 10.39 4.47 -16.96
C GLY A 251 10.88 5.42 -15.86
N SER A 252 10.03 6.33 -15.39
CA SER A 252 10.35 7.27 -14.31
C SER A 252 9.10 7.72 -13.57
N LEU A 253 9.27 8.13 -12.30
CA LEU A 253 8.19 8.76 -11.55
C LEU A 253 7.99 10.19 -12.03
N TYR A 254 6.77 10.53 -12.39
CA TYR A 254 6.32 11.88 -12.73
C TYR A 254 4.90 12.12 -12.25
N GLY A 255 4.63 13.37 -11.94
CA GLY A 255 3.34 14.01 -11.84
C GLY A 255 2.32 13.39 -10.88
N SER A 256 1.64 14.23 -10.26
CA SER A 256 0.35 14.03 -9.60
C SER A 256 -0.77 14.09 -10.63
#